data_5513e567c49796b5e4c960068cd7c975
#
_entry.id   5513e567c49796b5e4c960068cd7c975
#
_cell.length_a   1.000
_cell.length_b   1.000
_cell.length_c   1.000
_cell.angle_alpha   90.00
_cell.angle_beta   90.00
_cell.angle_gamma   90.00
#
_symmetry.space_group_name_H-M   'P 1'
#
loop_
_entity.id
_entity.type
_entity.pdbx_description
1 polymer ?
#
loop_
_entity_poly.entity_id
_entity_poly.type
_entity_poly.pdbx_seq_one_letter_code
_entity_poly.pdbx_strand_id
1 'polypeptide(L)'
;PVVVNFFGADTAALIATLDASACSRFCIATTLEEAAHRSVALAGSKAPTFTSVIPGTNAPAETILRARAKALRAQASLTPQQTRLRALYTGGTFCYEAQWLLGNGLGDIYSNAPAGSSKSLENPFKSTGNTIVDLGDDVFTRGKPHPMIDPTPRNGRLIQEMADPTCGVLLLDVVLGYGSHEDPA
;
A
#
# COMPACT_ATOMS: atom_id res chain seq x y z
N PRO A 1 -8.48 11.51 23.99
CA PRO A 1 -8.45 10.39 23.06
C PRO A 1 -7.23 10.46 22.15
N VAL A 2 -6.75 9.30 21.75
CA VAL A 2 -5.59 9.15 20.85
C VAL A 2 -6.03 8.26 19.70
N VAL A 3 -5.82 8.71 18.45
CA VAL A 3 -6.01 7.88 17.27
C VAL A 3 -4.69 7.22 16.95
N VAL A 4 -4.73 5.91 16.76
CA VAL A 4 -3.54 5.10 16.51
C VAL A 4 -3.74 4.31 15.23
N ASN A 5 -2.76 4.39 14.35
CA ASN A 5 -2.65 3.52 13.18
C ASN A 5 -1.26 2.88 13.19
N PHE A 6 -1.21 1.56 13.32
CA PHE A 6 0.02 0.79 13.27
C PHE A 6 -0.04 -0.18 12.11
N PHE A 7 0.78 0.05 11.10
CA PHE A 7 0.96 -0.90 10.01
C PHE A 7 1.86 -2.06 10.44
N GLY A 8 1.47 -3.28 10.07
CA GLY A 8 2.26 -4.48 10.33
C GLY A 8 2.28 -4.98 11.79
N ALA A 9 1.61 -4.28 12.72
CA ALA A 9 1.51 -4.73 14.10
C ALA A 9 0.22 -5.54 14.34
N ASP A 10 0.31 -6.54 15.22
CA ASP A 10 -0.88 -7.19 15.79
C ASP A 10 -1.53 -6.23 16.79
N THR A 11 -2.46 -5.43 16.28
CA THR A 11 -3.16 -4.41 17.07
C THR A 11 -4.01 -5.02 18.17
N ALA A 12 -4.54 -6.23 17.99
CA ALA A 12 -5.33 -6.93 18.99
C ALA A 12 -4.43 -7.37 20.17
N ALA A 13 -3.24 -7.90 19.88
CA ALA A 13 -2.26 -8.24 20.90
C ALA A 13 -1.79 -7.00 21.67
N LEU A 14 -1.58 -5.87 20.96
CA LEU A 14 -1.20 -4.62 21.60
C LEU A 14 -2.28 -4.10 22.55
N ILE A 15 -3.56 -4.10 22.12
CA ILE A 15 -4.70 -3.68 22.96
C ILE A 15 -4.83 -4.57 24.19
N ALA A 16 -4.62 -5.87 24.06
CA ALA A 16 -4.71 -6.81 25.16
C ALA A 16 -3.69 -6.53 26.28
N THR A 17 -2.63 -5.77 26.00
CA THR A 17 -1.64 -5.34 27.01
C THR A 17 -2.05 -4.08 27.77
N LEU A 18 -3.08 -3.35 27.32
CA LEU A 18 -3.53 -2.11 27.93
C LEU A 18 -4.59 -2.38 29.01
N ASP A 19 -4.57 -1.61 30.06
CA ASP A 19 -5.66 -1.59 31.03
C ASP A 19 -6.93 -0.95 30.44
N ALA A 20 -8.10 -1.21 31.06
CA ALA A 20 -9.38 -0.72 30.58
C ALA A 20 -9.45 0.82 30.49
N SER A 21 -8.76 1.55 31.38
CA SER A 21 -8.70 3.01 31.36
C SER A 21 -7.87 3.52 30.20
N ALA A 22 -6.76 2.87 29.90
CA ALA A 22 -5.96 3.17 28.71
C ALA A 22 -6.74 2.85 27.42
N CYS A 23 -7.36 1.65 27.34
CA CYS A 23 -8.16 1.24 26.17
C CYS A 23 -9.25 2.25 25.80
N SER A 24 -9.94 2.84 26.79
CA SER A 24 -11.00 3.82 26.54
C SER A 24 -10.50 5.11 25.87
N ARG A 25 -9.22 5.39 25.92
CA ARG A 25 -8.60 6.58 25.31
C ARG A 25 -8.06 6.36 23.90
N PHE A 26 -7.89 5.10 23.50
CA PHE A 26 -7.37 4.75 22.19
C PHE A 26 -8.49 4.48 21.19
N CYS A 27 -8.33 5.02 19.99
CA CYS A 27 -9.17 4.78 18.83
C CYS A 27 -8.28 4.23 17.72
N ILE A 28 -8.43 2.95 17.43
CA ILE A 28 -7.58 2.28 16.47
C ILE A 28 -8.15 2.43 15.07
N ALA A 29 -7.31 2.83 14.14
CA ALA A 29 -7.62 2.91 12.72
C ALA A 29 -6.79 1.89 11.94
N THR A 30 -7.39 1.30 10.93
CA THR A 30 -6.74 0.28 10.08
C THR A 30 -6.09 0.86 8.84
N THR A 31 -6.54 2.05 8.40
CA THR A 31 -5.98 2.79 7.26
C THR A 31 -5.63 4.22 7.67
N LEU A 32 -4.79 4.88 6.87
CA LEU A 32 -4.46 6.31 7.06
C LEU A 32 -5.70 7.19 6.90
N GLU A 33 -6.57 6.88 5.95
CA GLU A 33 -7.83 7.60 5.74
C GLU A 33 -8.73 7.48 6.97
N GLU A 34 -8.91 6.30 7.51
CA GLU A 34 -9.69 6.07 8.72
C GLU A 34 -9.09 6.83 9.92
N ALA A 35 -7.78 6.84 10.06
CA ALA A 35 -7.10 7.59 11.12
C ALA A 35 -7.39 9.09 11.00
N ALA A 36 -7.33 9.65 9.81
CA ALA A 36 -7.65 11.05 9.56
C ALA A 36 -9.12 11.36 9.91
N HIS A 37 -10.07 10.56 9.46
CA HIS A 37 -11.50 10.71 9.76
C HIS A 37 -11.78 10.66 11.26
N ARG A 38 -11.23 9.68 11.98
CA ARG A 38 -11.40 9.54 13.42
C ARG A 38 -10.79 10.70 14.19
N SER A 39 -9.63 11.20 13.75
CA SER A 39 -8.98 12.36 14.37
C SER A 39 -9.83 13.62 14.27
N VAL A 40 -10.41 13.90 13.08
CA VAL A 40 -11.29 15.04 12.85
C VAL A 40 -12.57 14.93 13.68
N ALA A 41 -13.19 13.74 13.74
CA ALA A 41 -14.38 13.49 14.53
C ALA A 41 -14.12 13.70 16.03
N LEU A 42 -13.00 13.23 16.55
CA LEU A 42 -12.60 13.41 17.94
C LEU A 42 -12.23 14.83 18.30
N ALA A 43 -11.77 15.64 17.33
CA ALA A 43 -11.52 17.07 17.50
C ALA A 43 -12.81 17.92 17.56
N GLY A 44 -14.00 17.28 17.51
CA GLY A 44 -15.29 17.97 17.57
C GLY A 44 -15.64 18.74 16.29
N SER A 45 -14.86 18.58 15.24
CA SER A 45 -15.16 19.11 13.92
C SER A 45 -16.11 18.15 13.19
N LYS A 46 -17.03 18.68 12.38
CA LYS A 46 -17.76 17.84 11.42
C LYS A 46 -16.69 17.13 10.58
N ALA A 47 -16.62 15.81 10.69
CA ALA A 47 -15.74 15.04 9.80
C ALA A 47 -16.05 15.52 8.38
N PRO A 48 -15.02 15.97 7.63
CA PRO A 48 -15.25 16.23 6.23
C PRO A 48 -15.84 14.95 5.69
N THR A 49 -17.00 15.04 5.10
CA THR A 49 -17.51 13.95 4.27
C THR A 49 -16.50 13.92 3.13
N PHE A 50 -15.46 13.09 3.27
CA PHE A 50 -14.70 12.66 2.13
C PHE A 50 -15.63 11.75 1.33
N THR A 51 -16.66 12.33 0.77
CA THR A 51 -17.09 11.90 -0.52
C THR A 51 -15.85 12.13 -1.35
N SER A 52 -15.12 11.07 -1.63
CA SER A 52 -14.04 11.05 -2.58
C SER A 52 -14.64 11.45 -3.93
N VAL A 53 -14.92 12.75 -4.05
CA VAL A 53 -15.40 13.37 -5.27
C VAL A 53 -14.16 13.81 -5.99
N ILE A 54 -13.90 13.21 -7.13
CA ILE A 54 -12.84 13.68 -8.00
C ILE A 54 -13.15 15.13 -8.36
N PRO A 55 -12.23 16.10 -8.12
CA PRO A 55 -12.48 17.50 -8.42
C PRO A 55 -13.04 17.70 -9.83
N GLY A 56 -14.14 18.45 -9.93
CA GLY A 56 -14.80 18.71 -11.21
C GLY A 56 -15.89 17.70 -11.60
N THR A 57 -16.28 16.77 -10.73
CA THR A 57 -17.38 15.81 -10.97
C THR A 57 -18.32 15.74 -9.76
N ASN A 58 -19.59 15.45 -10.00
CA ASN A 58 -20.59 15.20 -8.94
C ASN A 58 -20.81 13.70 -8.68
N ALA A 59 -20.05 12.84 -9.35
CA ALA A 59 -20.20 11.40 -9.19
C ALA A 59 -19.31 10.87 -8.04
N PRO A 60 -19.73 9.81 -7.32
CA PRO A 60 -18.90 9.14 -6.34
C PRO A 60 -17.58 8.70 -6.98
N ALA A 61 -16.45 8.96 -6.31
CA ALA A 61 -15.12 8.63 -6.84
C ALA A 61 -15.02 7.14 -7.21
N GLU A 62 -15.62 6.27 -6.42
CA GLU A 62 -15.63 4.83 -6.72
C GLU A 62 -16.24 4.52 -8.09
N THR A 63 -17.35 5.18 -8.46
CA THR A 63 -18.00 4.98 -9.75
C THR A 63 -17.09 5.42 -10.90
N ILE A 64 -16.43 6.57 -10.74
CA ILE A 64 -15.51 7.12 -11.75
C ILE A 64 -14.26 6.23 -11.86
N LEU A 65 -13.69 5.82 -10.73
CA LEU A 65 -12.50 4.96 -10.71
C LEU A 65 -12.79 3.60 -11.31
N ARG A 66 -13.95 3.00 -11.03
CA ARG A 66 -14.39 1.73 -11.65
C ARG A 66 -14.56 1.86 -13.16
N ALA A 67 -15.21 2.93 -13.63
CA ALA A 67 -15.40 3.19 -15.05
C ALA A 67 -14.05 3.42 -15.75
N ARG A 68 -13.13 4.18 -15.13
CA ARG A 68 -11.79 4.42 -15.65
C ARG A 68 -10.94 3.15 -15.68
N ALA A 69 -10.97 2.35 -14.62
CA ALA A 69 -10.29 1.05 -14.58
C ALA A 69 -10.79 0.10 -15.67
N LYS A 70 -12.11 0.05 -15.88
CA LYS A 70 -12.71 -0.75 -16.97
C LYS A 70 -12.25 -0.26 -18.36
N ALA A 71 -12.22 1.05 -18.58
CA ALA A 71 -11.74 1.63 -19.82
C ALA A 71 -10.25 1.35 -20.07
N LEU A 72 -9.41 1.51 -19.04
CA LEU A 72 -7.97 1.19 -19.13
C LEU A 72 -7.75 -0.29 -19.42
N ARG A 73 -8.50 -1.18 -18.75
CA ARG A 73 -8.40 -2.63 -18.99
C ARG A 73 -8.82 -3.00 -20.42
N ALA A 74 -9.83 -2.32 -20.96
CA ALA A 74 -10.25 -2.54 -22.35
C ALA A 74 -9.22 -2.04 -23.38
N GLN A 75 -8.44 -1.01 -23.03
CA GLN A 75 -7.36 -0.48 -23.89
C GLN A 75 -6.07 -1.29 -23.74
N ALA A 76 -5.85 -1.93 -22.59
CA ALA A 76 -4.68 -2.74 -22.34
C ALA A 76 -4.81 -4.06 -23.10
N SER A 77 -3.84 -4.34 -23.97
CA SER A 77 -3.75 -5.60 -24.71
C SER A 77 -3.18 -6.72 -23.82
N LEU A 78 -3.82 -6.98 -22.67
CA LEU A 78 -3.39 -8.01 -21.75
C LEU A 78 -3.70 -9.41 -22.31
N THR A 79 -2.76 -10.31 -22.18
CA THR A 79 -2.97 -11.73 -22.44
C THR A 79 -3.77 -12.38 -21.30
N PRO A 80 -4.41 -13.54 -21.51
CA PRO A 80 -5.13 -14.25 -20.45
C PRO A 80 -4.25 -14.65 -19.25
N GLN A 81 -2.93 -14.76 -19.44
CA GLN A 81 -1.97 -15.07 -18.37
C GLN A 81 -1.65 -13.86 -17.49
N GLN A 82 -1.78 -12.63 -18.00
CA GLN A 82 -1.46 -11.39 -17.29
C GLN A 82 -2.55 -11.03 -16.29
N THR A 83 -2.55 -11.74 -15.18
CA THR A 83 -3.57 -11.62 -14.12
C THR A 83 -2.99 -11.18 -12.76
N ARG A 84 -1.65 -11.04 -12.65
CA ARG A 84 -0.99 -10.81 -11.37
C ARG A 84 -0.66 -9.34 -11.16
N LEU A 85 -0.82 -8.91 -9.90
CA LEU A 85 -0.33 -7.62 -9.41
C LEU A 85 1.12 -7.77 -8.94
N ARG A 86 1.95 -6.81 -9.32
CA ARG A 86 3.28 -6.57 -8.76
C ARG A 86 3.31 -5.14 -8.21
N ALA A 87 3.48 -4.99 -6.90
CA ALA A 87 3.61 -3.70 -6.26
C ALA A 87 5.01 -3.56 -5.66
N LEU A 88 5.68 -2.46 -5.98
CA LEU A 88 7.05 -2.15 -5.56
C LEU A 88 7.04 -0.81 -4.84
N TYR A 89 7.12 -0.84 -3.53
CA TYR A 89 7.13 0.34 -2.69
C TYR A 89 8.52 0.65 -2.15
N THR A 90 8.81 1.93 -2.01
CA THR A 90 10.08 2.41 -1.45
C THR A 90 10.10 2.40 0.08
N GLY A 91 8.98 2.03 0.72
CA GLY A 91 8.88 1.97 2.17
C GLY A 91 7.64 1.25 2.66
N GLY A 92 7.67 0.86 3.94
CA GLY A 92 6.68 0.00 4.57
C GLY A 92 5.27 0.59 4.65
N THR A 93 5.11 1.90 4.77
CA THR A 93 3.80 2.53 5.00
C THR A 93 2.80 2.18 3.91
N PHE A 94 3.12 2.48 2.66
CA PHE A 94 2.23 2.14 1.53
C PHE A 94 2.21 0.64 1.22
N CYS A 95 3.32 -0.05 1.47
CA CYS A 95 3.38 -1.50 1.33
C CYS A 95 2.36 -2.19 2.25
N TYR A 96 2.28 -1.81 3.51
CA TYR A 96 1.32 -2.36 4.46
C TYR A 96 -0.12 -1.97 4.12
N GLU A 97 -0.36 -0.69 3.81
CA GLU A 97 -1.70 -0.22 3.48
C GLU A 97 -2.24 -0.91 2.22
N ALA A 98 -1.41 -1.07 1.19
CA ALA A 98 -1.78 -1.79 -0.02
C ALA A 98 -2.16 -3.25 0.25
N GLN A 99 -1.46 -3.95 1.12
CA GLN A 99 -1.80 -5.31 1.53
C GLN A 99 -3.18 -5.37 2.21
N TRP A 100 -3.50 -4.41 3.07
CA TRP A 100 -4.81 -4.31 3.71
C TRP A 100 -5.93 -4.01 2.72
N LEU A 101 -5.73 -3.03 1.85
CA LEU A 101 -6.74 -2.60 0.89
C LEU A 101 -7.02 -3.66 -0.19
N LEU A 102 -5.99 -4.34 -0.65
CA LEU A 102 -6.07 -5.25 -1.78
C LEU A 102 -6.31 -6.72 -1.37
N GLY A 103 -6.05 -7.07 -0.10
CA GLY A 103 -6.13 -8.44 0.39
C GLY A 103 -7.50 -9.08 0.21
N ASN A 104 -8.57 -8.32 0.36
CA ASN A 104 -9.94 -8.82 0.21
C ASN A 104 -10.36 -9.05 -1.26
N GLY A 105 -9.63 -8.48 -2.22
CA GLY A 105 -10.02 -8.51 -3.63
C GLY A 105 -9.14 -9.39 -4.54
N LEU A 106 -7.88 -9.59 -4.15
CA LEU A 106 -6.87 -10.24 -4.99
C LEU A 106 -6.57 -11.70 -4.60
N GLY A 107 -7.15 -12.20 -3.51
CA GLY A 107 -6.79 -13.51 -2.95
C GLY A 107 -5.42 -13.47 -2.28
N ASP A 108 -4.62 -14.54 -2.44
CA ASP A 108 -3.31 -14.62 -1.80
C ASP A 108 -2.36 -13.52 -2.27
N ILE A 109 -1.86 -12.75 -1.30
CA ILE A 109 -0.80 -11.75 -1.48
C ILE A 109 0.45 -12.25 -0.78
N TYR A 110 1.60 -12.08 -1.42
CA TYR A 110 2.92 -12.42 -0.89
C TYR A 110 3.76 -11.15 -0.72
N SER A 111 4.48 -11.05 0.40
CA SER A 111 5.31 -9.89 0.72
C SER A 111 6.57 -10.29 1.49
N ASN A 112 7.67 -9.53 1.33
CA ASN A 112 8.83 -9.61 2.23
C ASN A 112 8.53 -9.05 3.62
N ALA A 113 7.56 -8.13 3.71
CA ALA A 113 7.05 -7.53 4.95
C ALA A 113 5.54 -7.81 5.06
N PRO A 114 5.12 -9.06 5.36
CA PRO A 114 3.71 -9.43 5.34
C PRO A 114 2.90 -8.72 6.43
N ALA A 115 1.70 -8.28 6.06
CA ALA A 115 0.72 -7.65 6.94
C ALA A 115 -0.68 -8.26 6.73
N GLY A 116 -1.49 -8.27 7.78
CA GLY A 116 -2.83 -8.84 7.72
C GLY A 116 -2.84 -10.33 7.37
N SER A 117 -3.53 -10.70 6.29
CA SER A 117 -3.60 -12.07 5.78
C SER A 117 -2.54 -12.42 4.74
N SER A 118 -1.62 -11.49 4.46
CA SER A 118 -0.56 -11.70 3.47
C SER A 118 0.43 -12.78 3.92
N LYS A 119 0.96 -13.50 2.95
CA LYS A 119 1.93 -14.57 3.15
C LYS A 119 3.36 -14.06 2.96
N SER A 120 4.30 -14.66 3.66
CA SER A 120 5.71 -14.34 3.48
C SER A 120 6.22 -14.84 2.13
N LEU A 121 7.05 -14.03 1.45
CA LEU A 121 7.83 -14.48 0.30
C LEU A 121 8.98 -15.37 0.78
N GLU A 122 9.15 -16.53 0.14
CA GLU A 122 10.32 -17.39 0.39
C GLU A 122 11.63 -16.70 -0.05
N ASN A 123 11.57 -15.97 -1.15
CA ASN A 123 12.68 -15.19 -1.65
C ASN A 123 12.24 -13.75 -1.94
N PRO A 124 12.69 -12.76 -1.16
CA PRO A 124 12.34 -11.34 -1.36
C PRO A 124 12.66 -10.79 -2.76
N PHE A 125 13.63 -11.38 -3.42
CA PHE A 125 14.09 -10.96 -4.76
C PHE A 125 13.27 -11.58 -5.91
N LYS A 126 12.30 -12.47 -5.61
CA LYS A 126 11.51 -13.16 -6.63
C LYS A 126 10.02 -13.13 -6.29
N SER A 127 9.21 -12.64 -7.21
CA SER A 127 7.76 -12.56 -7.04
C SER A 127 7.07 -13.93 -7.19
N THR A 128 5.99 -14.10 -6.42
CA THR A 128 5.12 -15.28 -6.43
C THR A 128 3.66 -14.82 -6.34
N GLY A 129 2.79 -15.28 -7.24
CA GLY A 129 1.36 -14.91 -7.21
C GLY A 129 1.15 -13.39 -7.32
N ASN A 130 0.29 -12.81 -6.50
CA ASN A 130 0.22 -11.36 -6.32
C ASN A 130 1.27 -10.97 -5.28
N THR A 131 2.16 -10.05 -5.63
CA THR A 131 3.30 -9.71 -4.79
C THR A 131 3.34 -8.23 -4.51
N ILE A 132 3.54 -7.88 -3.24
CA ILE A 132 3.72 -6.52 -2.75
C ILE A 132 5.03 -6.46 -1.97
N VAL A 133 5.98 -5.64 -2.42
CA VAL A 133 7.35 -5.59 -1.89
C VAL A 133 7.62 -4.23 -1.26
N ASP A 134 8.14 -4.26 -0.04
CA ASP A 134 8.81 -3.12 0.60
C ASP A 134 10.30 -3.17 0.24
N LEU A 135 10.73 -2.32 -0.67
CA LEU A 135 12.13 -2.17 -1.08
C LEU A 135 12.95 -1.34 -0.08
N GLY A 136 12.29 -0.70 0.89
CA GLY A 136 12.93 -0.01 2.01
C GLY A 136 13.36 -0.94 3.14
N ASP A 137 12.96 -2.21 3.10
CA ASP A 137 13.33 -3.22 4.10
C ASP A 137 14.85 -3.47 4.12
N ASP A 138 15.35 -3.86 5.29
CA ASP A 138 16.77 -4.14 5.54
C ASP A 138 17.37 -5.14 4.54
N VAL A 139 16.59 -6.09 4.06
CA VAL A 139 17.04 -7.11 3.09
C VAL A 139 17.51 -6.48 1.77
N PHE A 140 16.97 -5.31 1.42
CA PHE A 140 17.35 -4.57 0.21
C PHE A 140 18.31 -3.43 0.47
N THR A 141 18.26 -2.83 1.68
CA THR A 141 18.96 -1.57 2.00
C THR A 141 20.25 -1.76 2.79
N ARG A 142 20.51 -2.96 3.33
CA ARG A 142 21.73 -3.20 4.12
C ARG A 142 23.00 -2.94 3.30
N GLY A 143 23.73 -1.88 3.68
CA GLY A 143 24.94 -1.44 3.00
C GLY A 143 24.71 -0.74 1.66
N LYS A 144 23.48 -0.32 1.40
CA LYS A 144 23.08 0.41 0.19
C LYS A 144 22.21 1.61 0.57
N PRO A 145 22.15 2.66 -0.29
CA PRO A 145 21.21 3.75 -0.11
C PRO A 145 19.75 3.23 -0.12
N HIS A 146 18.89 3.96 0.60
CA HIS A 146 17.46 3.70 0.55
C HIS A 146 16.90 3.97 -0.87
N PRO A 147 15.89 3.22 -1.35
CA PRO A 147 15.32 3.38 -2.71
C PRO A 147 14.75 4.78 -3.00
N MET A 148 14.43 5.54 -1.98
CA MET A 148 14.05 6.94 -2.10
C MET A 148 15.23 7.82 -2.57
N ILE A 149 16.47 7.46 -2.22
CA ILE A 149 17.71 8.19 -2.55
C ILE A 149 18.34 7.64 -3.84
N ASP A 150 18.35 6.31 -3.98
CA ASP A 150 18.86 5.61 -5.16
C ASP A 150 17.79 4.67 -5.71
N PRO A 151 17.07 5.04 -6.80
CA PRO A 151 16.00 4.24 -7.37
C PRO A 151 16.50 3.03 -8.18
N THR A 152 17.80 2.86 -8.35
CA THR A 152 18.39 1.77 -9.16
C THR A 152 17.88 0.37 -8.79
N PRO A 153 17.79 -0.02 -7.50
CA PRO A 153 17.26 -1.33 -7.13
C PRO A 153 15.78 -1.50 -7.51
N ARG A 154 14.97 -0.44 -7.35
CA ARG A 154 13.55 -0.44 -7.75
C ARG A 154 13.44 -0.58 -9.27
N ASN A 155 14.20 0.19 -10.03
CA ASN A 155 14.16 0.17 -11.48
C ASN A 155 14.61 -1.18 -12.04
N GLY A 156 15.65 -1.79 -11.45
CA GLY A 156 16.07 -3.16 -11.81
C GLY A 156 14.96 -4.19 -11.54
N ARG A 157 14.29 -4.08 -10.38
CA ARG A 157 13.16 -4.96 -10.05
C ARG A 157 11.97 -4.72 -10.97
N LEU A 158 11.68 -3.47 -11.33
CA LEU A 158 10.61 -3.11 -12.26
C LEU A 158 10.80 -3.80 -13.62
N ILE A 159 12.01 -3.74 -14.18
CA ILE A 159 12.35 -4.40 -15.45
C ILE A 159 12.14 -5.92 -15.35
N GLN A 160 12.53 -6.52 -14.22
CA GLN A 160 12.32 -7.95 -13.96
C GLN A 160 10.83 -8.31 -13.95
N GLU A 161 9.99 -7.52 -13.27
CA GLU A 161 8.54 -7.77 -13.22
C GLU A 161 7.84 -7.52 -14.57
N MET A 162 8.33 -6.56 -15.35
CA MET A 162 7.83 -6.33 -16.71
C MET A 162 8.11 -7.51 -17.65
N ALA A 163 9.16 -8.26 -17.42
CA ALA A 163 9.49 -9.46 -18.18
C ALA A 163 8.68 -10.70 -17.76
N ASP A 164 7.97 -10.65 -16.63
CA ASP A 164 7.12 -11.76 -16.16
C ASP A 164 5.83 -11.83 -17.00
N PRO A 165 5.58 -12.91 -17.75
CA PRO A 165 4.40 -13.04 -18.59
C PRO A 165 3.08 -13.10 -17.81
N THR A 166 3.11 -13.25 -16.50
CA THR A 166 1.93 -13.25 -15.64
C THR A 166 1.61 -11.87 -15.07
N CYS A 167 2.53 -10.91 -15.16
CA CYS A 167 2.34 -9.56 -14.64
C CYS A 167 1.30 -8.82 -15.49
N GLY A 168 0.18 -8.45 -14.87
CA GLY A 168 -0.89 -7.68 -15.51
C GLY A 168 -0.93 -6.23 -15.06
N VAL A 169 -0.45 -5.96 -13.83
CA VAL A 169 -0.43 -4.62 -13.24
C VAL A 169 0.85 -4.43 -12.46
N LEU A 170 1.53 -3.31 -12.73
CA LEU A 170 2.61 -2.79 -11.90
C LEU A 170 2.10 -1.59 -11.11
N LEU A 171 2.33 -1.60 -9.81
CA LEU A 171 1.98 -0.53 -8.89
C LEU A 171 3.25 -0.03 -8.19
N LEU A 172 3.48 1.27 -8.23
CA LEU A 172 4.69 1.90 -7.73
C LEU A 172 4.33 3.11 -6.86
N ASP A 173 5.18 3.42 -5.90
CA ASP A 173 5.24 4.76 -5.33
C ASP A 173 6.40 5.55 -5.95
N VAL A 174 6.24 6.87 -5.99
CA VAL A 174 7.29 7.82 -6.35
C VAL A 174 7.39 8.83 -5.22
N VAL A 175 8.54 8.82 -4.54
CA VAL A 175 8.79 9.75 -3.43
C VAL A 175 9.40 11.03 -3.99
N LEU A 176 8.71 12.15 -3.74
CA LEU A 176 9.11 13.49 -4.14
C LEU A 176 9.41 14.32 -2.90
N GLY A 177 10.41 15.20 -2.99
CA GLY A 177 10.70 16.17 -1.95
C GLY A 177 12.16 16.19 -1.51
N TYR A 178 12.40 16.95 -0.44
CA TYR A 178 13.74 17.11 0.10
C TYR A 178 14.33 15.80 0.58
N GLY A 179 15.53 15.47 0.11
CA GLY A 179 16.23 14.22 0.46
C GLY A 179 15.87 13.02 -0.42
N SER A 180 14.91 13.14 -1.35
CA SER A 180 14.68 12.15 -2.38
C SER A 180 15.61 12.36 -3.60
N HIS A 181 15.67 11.35 -4.46
CA HIS A 181 16.39 11.46 -5.74
C HIS A 181 15.81 12.62 -6.57
N GLU A 182 16.65 13.35 -7.30
CA GLU A 182 16.22 14.49 -8.12
C GLU A 182 15.35 14.09 -9.32
N ASP A 183 15.59 12.89 -9.85
CA ASP A 183 14.82 12.25 -10.92
C ASP A 183 14.39 10.84 -10.47
N PRO A 184 13.29 10.71 -9.70
CA PRO A 184 12.88 9.45 -9.09
C PRO A 184 12.05 8.55 -10.03
N ALA A 185 11.75 8.98 -11.26
CA ALA A 185 10.89 8.28 -12.22
C ALA A 185 11.67 7.31 -13.13
#